data_9b1469d70f20d423b0077f8278a50c67
#
_entry.id   9b1469d70f20d423b0077f8278a50c67
#
_cell.length_a   1.000
_cell.length_b   1.000
_cell.length_c   1.000
_cell.angle_alpha   90.00
_cell.angle_beta   90.00
_cell.angle_gamma   90.00
#
_symmetry.space_group_name_H-M   'P 1'
#
loop_
_entity.id
_entity.type
_entity.pdbx_description
1 polymer ?
#
loop_
_entity_poly.entity_id
_entity_poly.type
_entity_poly.pdbx_seq_one_letter_code
_entity_poly.pdbx_strand_id
1 'polypeptide(L)'
;VVIREMDEEQAMEIALIENLQREDLNAIEEATGYKQLMERYGMTQEQVAKRVGKSRPAIANALRLLNLPQKVMDMVGEGEVSPGHARALLAFDDQDRIVEIAQKVKTGKYSVRDIERMAKNQDEKKEKAAKAPEEPAWGGKSAFLTEMEIAMSMEMGRKVRIIPNGEGGTLQIQFWDEEDLKSLAEKFAKY
;
A
#
# COMPACT_ATOMS: atom_id res chain seq x y z
N VAL A 1 12.65 -39.69 31.99
CA VAL A 1 13.03 -39.72 30.57
C VAL A 1 11.97 -40.53 29.86
N VAL A 2 11.26 -39.93 28.91
CA VAL A 2 10.29 -40.65 28.05
C VAL A 2 10.98 -40.87 26.71
N ILE A 3 11.33 -42.13 26.45
CA ILE A 3 11.92 -42.54 25.16
C ILE A 3 10.74 -42.84 24.22
N ARG A 4 10.66 -42.15 23.08
CA ARG A 4 9.71 -42.45 22.00
C ARG A 4 10.51 -42.80 20.75
N GLU A 5 10.14 -43.89 20.11
CA GLU A 5 10.60 -44.17 18.75
C GLU A 5 9.90 -43.19 17.80
N MET A 6 10.67 -42.41 17.09
CA MET A 6 10.19 -41.43 16.11
C MET A 6 11.02 -41.57 14.85
N ASP A 7 10.40 -41.32 13.71
CA ASP A 7 11.17 -41.19 12.48
C ASP A 7 11.94 -39.86 12.47
N GLU A 8 12.89 -39.73 11.55
CA GLU A 8 13.77 -38.57 11.44
C GLU A 8 12.99 -37.29 11.12
N GLU A 9 11.89 -37.39 10.37
CA GLU A 9 11.04 -36.27 9.98
C GLU A 9 10.24 -35.74 11.19
N GLN A 10 9.68 -36.65 12.00
CA GLN A 10 8.96 -36.27 13.23
C GLN A 10 9.90 -35.63 14.26
N ALA A 11 11.15 -36.13 14.35
CA ALA A 11 12.14 -35.56 15.25
C ALA A 11 12.51 -34.11 14.82
N MET A 12 12.68 -33.87 13.53
CA MET A 12 12.93 -32.54 12.98
C MET A 12 11.73 -31.58 13.16
N GLU A 13 10.50 -32.08 13.00
CA GLU A 13 9.28 -31.28 13.26
C GLU A 13 9.25 -30.79 14.71
N ILE A 14 9.47 -31.70 15.66
CA ILE A 14 9.45 -31.38 17.09
C ILE A 14 10.57 -30.40 17.45
N ALA A 15 11.76 -30.57 16.91
CA ALA A 15 12.89 -29.68 17.13
C ALA A 15 12.58 -28.23 16.57
N LEU A 16 11.94 -28.17 15.42
CA LEU A 16 11.51 -26.87 14.85
C LEU A 16 10.44 -26.19 15.71
N ILE A 17 9.46 -26.96 16.22
CA ILE A 17 8.41 -26.43 17.10
C ILE A 17 9.02 -25.96 18.43
N GLU A 18 9.95 -26.76 19.02
CA GLU A 18 10.66 -26.35 20.24
C GLU A 18 11.41 -25.03 20.04
N ASN A 19 12.15 -24.91 18.94
CA ASN A 19 12.87 -23.69 18.60
C ASN A 19 11.92 -22.49 18.42
N LEU A 20 10.73 -22.69 17.83
CA LEU A 20 9.71 -21.64 17.68
C LEU A 20 9.02 -21.22 19.00
N GLN A 21 9.17 -22.00 20.05
CA GLN A 21 8.64 -21.66 21.38
C GLN A 21 9.66 -20.87 22.24
N ARG A 22 10.84 -20.58 21.70
CA ARG A 22 11.83 -19.74 22.39
C ARG A 22 11.32 -18.29 22.45
N GLU A 23 11.62 -17.61 23.57
CA GLU A 23 11.17 -16.24 23.84
C GLU A 23 12.03 -15.18 23.12
N ASP A 24 13.17 -15.55 22.57
CA ASP A 24 14.17 -14.66 21.98
C ASP A 24 14.11 -14.53 20.45
N LEU A 25 13.13 -15.17 19.80
CA LEU A 25 12.95 -15.09 18.35
C LEU A 25 12.42 -13.72 17.91
N ASN A 26 13.02 -13.17 16.84
CA ASN A 26 12.46 -12.00 16.22
C ASN A 26 11.25 -12.35 15.32
N ALA A 27 10.43 -11.34 14.96
CA ALA A 27 9.19 -11.56 14.23
C ALA A 27 9.38 -12.18 12.82
N ILE A 28 10.54 -11.98 12.19
CA ILE A 28 10.87 -12.55 10.86
C ILE A 28 11.30 -14.01 11.03
N GLU A 29 12.05 -14.34 12.07
CA GLU A 29 12.42 -15.71 12.40
C GLU A 29 11.17 -16.54 12.72
N GLU A 30 10.26 -16.03 13.58
CA GLU A 30 8.97 -16.67 13.85
C GLU A 30 8.20 -16.93 12.55
N ALA A 31 8.05 -15.90 11.69
CA ALA A 31 7.33 -16.01 10.43
C ALA A 31 7.95 -17.07 9.50
N THR A 32 9.29 -17.10 9.43
CA THR A 32 10.03 -18.08 8.61
C THR A 32 9.83 -19.49 9.13
N GLY A 33 9.89 -19.70 10.44
CA GLY A 33 9.63 -20.99 11.04
C GLY A 33 8.19 -21.49 10.81
N TYR A 34 7.19 -20.59 10.90
CA TYR A 34 5.80 -20.96 10.57
C TYR A 34 5.65 -21.34 9.10
N LYS A 35 6.31 -20.62 8.20
CA LYS A 35 6.35 -20.96 6.78
C LYS A 35 6.98 -22.34 6.54
N GLN A 36 8.09 -22.66 7.22
CA GLN A 36 8.74 -23.95 7.14
C GLN A 36 7.84 -25.11 7.62
N LEU A 37 7.09 -24.93 8.72
CA LEU A 37 6.12 -25.92 9.19
C LEU A 37 5.03 -26.18 8.15
N MET A 38 4.55 -25.14 7.46
CA MET A 38 3.56 -25.30 6.42
C MET A 38 4.10 -25.98 5.16
N GLU A 39 5.28 -25.58 4.70
CA GLU A 39 5.84 -26.05 3.42
C GLU A 39 6.45 -27.46 3.53
N ARG A 40 7.16 -27.76 4.63
CA ARG A 40 7.85 -29.07 4.78
C ARG A 40 6.92 -30.15 5.31
N TYR A 41 6.03 -29.81 6.23
CA TYR A 41 5.16 -30.79 6.92
C TYR A 41 3.69 -30.68 6.48
N GLY A 42 3.37 -29.90 5.45
CA GLY A 42 2.02 -29.78 4.89
C GLY A 42 0.98 -29.22 5.87
N MET A 43 1.41 -28.49 6.91
CA MET A 43 0.51 -27.98 7.94
C MET A 43 -0.29 -26.79 7.46
N THR A 44 -1.56 -26.74 7.84
CA THR A 44 -2.38 -25.54 7.70
C THR A 44 -2.04 -24.49 8.76
N GLN A 45 -2.37 -23.20 8.53
CA GLN A 45 -2.17 -22.15 9.53
C GLN A 45 -2.85 -22.46 10.87
N GLU A 46 -3.96 -23.17 10.86
CA GLU A 46 -4.68 -23.58 12.07
C GLU A 46 -3.93 -24.66 12.84
N GLN A 47 -3.35 -25.63 12.13
CA GLN A 47 -2.51 -26.67 12.74
C GLN A 47 -1.23 -26.11 13.34
N VAL A 48 -0.56 -25.19 12.61
CA VAL A 48 0.61 -24.46 13.13
C VAL A 48 0.22 -23.69 14.40
N ALA A 49 -0.85 -22.90 14.36
CA ALA A 49 -1.33 -22.12 15.50
C ALA A 49 -1.54 -22.98 16.74
N LYS A 50 -2.22 -24.14 16.59
CA LYS A 50 -2.46 -25.09 17.67
C LYS A 50 -1.16 -25.70 18.22
N ARG A 51 -0.18 -26.01 17.34
CA ARG A 51 1.10 -26.62 17.73
C ARG A 51 2.01 -25.65 18.50
N VAL A 52 2.05 -24.36 18.09
CA VAL A 52 2.89 -23.36 18.73
C VAL A 52 2.18 -22.55 19.84
N GLY A 53 0.90 -22.85 20.14
CA GLY A 53 0.14 -22.19 21.19
C GLY A 53 -0.24 -20.72 20.86
N LYS A 54 -0.33 -20.36 19.59
CA LYS A 54 -0.72 -19.02 19.13
C LYS A 54 -2.11 -19.03 18.48
N SER A 55 -2.70 -17.88 18.24
CA SER A 55 -3.95 -17.79 17.48
C SER A 55 -3.69 -17.86 15.96
N ARG A 56 -4.62 -18.42 15.19
CA ARG A 56 -4.55 -18.43 13.71
C ARG A 56 -4.31 -17.04 13.10
N PRO A 57 -4.99 -15.95 13.56
CA PRO A 57 -4.69 -14.60 13.08
C PRO A 57 -3.25 -14.14 13.37
N ALA A 58 -2.66 -14.57 14.49
CA ALA A 58 -1.25 -14.27 14.79
C ALA A 58 -0.31 -14.92 13.77
N ILE A 59 -0.53 -16.21 13.44
CA ILE A 59 0.23 -16.92 12.40
C ILE A 59 0.08 -16.22 11.03
N ALA A 60 -1.17 -15.90 10.63
CA ALA A 60 -1.43 -15.22 9.37
C ALA A 60 -0.74 -13.85 9.30
N ASN A 61 -0.76 -13.07 10.38
CA ASN A 61 -0.08 -11.78 10.45
C ASN A 61 1.44 -11.91 10.39
N ALA A 62 2.04 -12.91 11.04
CA ALA A 62 3.46 -13.18 10.96
C ALA A 62 3.87 -13.55 9.53
N LEU A 63 3.16 -14.48 8.90
CA LEU A 63 3.44 -14.90 7.52
C LEU A 63 3.36 -13.74 6.51
N ARG A 64 2.46 -12.77 6.73
CA ARG A 64 2.37 -11.58 5.86
C ARG A 64 3.63 -10.73 5.90
N LEU A 65 4.40 -10.73 7.00
CA LEU A 65 5.65 -9.97 7.09
C LEU A 65 6.70 -10.43 6.07
N LEU A 66 6.65 -11.68 5.65
CA LEU A 66 7.54 -12.23 4.62
C LEU A 66 7.27 -11.70 3.20
N ASN A 67 6.18 -10.94 3.00
CA ASN A 67 5.89 -10.27 1.75
C ASN A 67 6.52 -8.86 1.65
N LEU A 68 7.19 -8.40 2.71
CA LEU A 68 7.91 -7.13 2.71
C LEU A 68 9.21 -7.23 1.92
N PRO A 69 9.72 -6.10 1.38
CA PRO A 69 11.06 -6.03 0.81
C PRO A 69 12.11 -6.54 1.80
N GLN A 70 13.15 -7.23 1.31
CA GLN A 70 14.22 -7.79 2.15
C GLN A 70 14.81 -6.76 3.12
N LYS A 71 15.10 -5.55 2.62
CA LYS A 71 15.63 -4.44 3.45
C LYS A 71 14.75 -4.10 4.65
N VAL A 72 13.43 -4.21 4.49
CA VAL A 72 12.48 -3.92 5.58
C VAL A 72 12.39 -5.11 6.53
N MET A 73 12.44 -6.35 6.01
CA MET A 73 12.53 -7.54 6.86
C MET A 73 13.78 -7.52 7.75
N ASP A 74 14.93 -7.09 7.20
CA ASP A 74 16.16 -6.93 7.97
C ASP A 74 15.98 -5.91 9.11
N MET A 75 15.40 -4.72 8.82
CA MET A 75 15.08 -3.71 9.84
C MET A 75 14.12 -4.23 10.94
N VAL A 76 13.18 -5.10 10.58
CA VAL A 76 12.27 -5.73 11.56
C VAL A 76 13.03 -6.76 12.40
N GLY A 77 13.89 -7.56 11.78
CA GLY A 77 14.74 -8.54 12.46
C GLY A 77 15.71 -7.89 13.46
N GLU A 78 16.26 -6.73 13.11
CA GLU A 78 17.14 -5.92 13.96
C GLU A 78 16.39 -5.11 15.03
N GLY A 79 15.05 -5.11 15.01
CA GLY A 79 14.21 -4.36 15.95
C GLY A 79 14.10 -2.86 15.68
N GLU A 80 14.64 -2.37 14.55
CA GLU A 80 14.58 -0.96 14.13
C GLU A 80 13.16 -0.54 13.69
N VAL A 81 12.40 -1.49 13.15
CA VAL A 81 10.99 -1.35 12.77
C VAL A 81 10.15 -2.39 13.52
N SER A 82 9.18 -1.94 14.31
CA SER A 82 8.34 -2.87 15.06
C SER A 82 7.42 -3.69 14.14
N PRO A 83 7.00 -4.91 14.56
CA PRO A 83 6.06 -5.72 13.79
C PRO A 83 4.73 -5.02 13.49
N GLY A 84 4.31 -4.07 14.34
CA GLY A 84 3.13 -3.23 14.12
C GLY A 84 3.30 -2.29 12.93
N HIS A 85 4.43 -1.58 12.86
CA HIS A 85 4.77 -0.74 11.71
C HIS A 85 4.91 -1.57 10.43
N ALA A 86 5.60 -2.71 10.51
CA ALA A 86 5.78 -3.62 9.38
C ALA A 86 4.44 -4.09 8.78
N ARG A 87 3.45 -4.42 9.63
CA ARG A 87 2.10 -4.78 9.18
C ARG A 87 1.39 -3.63 8.48
N ALA A 88 1.51 -2.41 8.99
CA ALA A 88 0.92 -1.23 8.36
C ALA A 88 1.56 -0.93 6.99
N LEU A 89 2.86 -1.20 6.83
CA LEU A 89 3.57 -1.04 5.55
C LEU A 89 3.07 -1.98 4.45
N LEU A 90 2.51 -3.14 4.80
CA LEU A 90 1.92 -4.08 3.83
C LEU A 90 0.67 -3.56 3.10
N ALA A 91 0.14 -2.41 3.51
CA ALA A 91 -0.95 -1.75 2.82
C ALA A 91 -0.49 -0.93 1.60
N PHE A 92 0.81 -0.82 1.35
CA PHE A 92 1.36 -0.15 0.18
C PHE A 92 1.77 -1.19 -0.88
N ASP A 93 1.54 -0.89 -2.17
CA ASP A 93 1.90 -1.77 -3.27
C ASP A 93 3.33 -1.51 -3.79
N ASP A 94 3.81 -0.28 -3.63
CA ASP A 94 5.11 0.16 -4.13
C ASP A 94 6.23 -0.21 -3.15
N GLN A 95 7.11 -1.11 -3.58
CA GLN A 95 8.22 -1.65 -2.79
C GLN A 95 9.24 -0.56 -2.39
N ASP A 96 9.55 0.38 -3.29
CA ASP A 96 10.49 1.47 -3.01
C ASP A 96 9.92 2.42 -1.98
N ARG A 97 8.62 2.70 -2.07
CA ARG A 97 7.91 3.52 -1.10
C ARG A 97 7.83 2.85 0.28
N ILE A 98 7.62 1.53 0.33
CA ILE A 98 7.67 0.78 1.59
C ILE A 98 9.02 0.96 2.28
N VAL A 99 10.12 0.83 1.53
CA VAL A 99 11.49 1.02 2.05
C VAL A 99 11.71 2.45 2.54
N GLU A 100 11.27 3.46 1.78
CA GLU A 100 11.38 4.88 2.17
C GLU A 100 10.64 5.18 3.49
N ILE A 101 9.40 4.69 3.62
CA ILE A 101 8.61 4.89 4.85
C ILE A 101 9.24 4.14 6.02
N ALA A 102 9.73 2.91 5.81
CA ALA A 102 10.42 2.13 6.85
C ALA A 102 11.66 2.86 7.40
N GLN A 103 12.47 3.49 6.54
CA GLN A 103 13.60 4.32 6.96
C GLN A 103 13.18 5.51 7.82
N LYS A 104 12.04 6.13 7.51
CA LYS A 104 11.49 7.24 8.32
C LYS A 104 10.92 6.75 9.64
N VAL A 105 10.38 5.52 9.70
CA VAL A 105 9.96 4.85 10.95
C VAL A 105 11.16 4.61 11.86
N LYS A 106 12.27 4.11 11.32
CA LYS A 106 13.54 3.92 12.07
C LYS A 106 13.99 5.20 12.77
N THR A 107 13.78 6.38 12.16
CA THR A 107 14.11 7.68 12.76
C THR A 107 13.02 8.21 13.72
N GLY A 108 12.00 7.43 14.06
CA GLY A 108 10.91 7.82 14.96
C GLY A 108 9.92 8.83 14.37
N LYS A 109 9.95 9.07 13.06
CA LYS A 109 9.16 10.12 12.40
C LYS A 109 7.69 9.75 12.20
N TYR A 110 7.36 8.46 12.12
CA TYR A 110 6.00 7.98 11.89
C TYR A 110 5.57 6.95 12.92
N SER A 111 4.34 7.11 13.44
CA SER A 111 3.65 6.09 14.22
C SER A 111 2.90 5.11 13.31
N VAL A 112 2.47 3.96 13.86
CA VAL A 112 1.63 2.99 13.16
C VAL A 112 0.39 3.66 12.56
N ARG A 113 -0.27 4.53 13.34
CA ARG A 113 -1.49 5.26 12.91
C ARG A 113 -1.22 6.22 11.74
N ASP A 114 -0.04 6.83 11.71
CA ASP A 114 0.34 7.71 10.59
C ASP A 114 0.49 6.93 9.31
N ILE A 115 1.10 5.74 9.36
CA ILE A 115 1.26 4.84 8.21
C ILE A 115 -0.12 4.35 7.73
N GLU A 116 -1.00 3.90 8.63
CA GLU A 116 -2.36 3.48 8.30
C GLU A 116 -3.17 4.60 7.63
N ARG A 117 -3.05 5.84 8.16
CA ARG A 117 -3.70 7.02 7.56
C ARG A 117 -3.15 7.33 6.17
N MET A 118 -1.82 7.21 5.96
CA MET A 118 -1.19 7.42 4.66
C MET A 118 -1.64 6.37 3.64
N ALA A 119 -1.76 5.10 4.05
CA ALA A 119 -2.28 4.02 3.21
C ALA A 119 -3.73 4.28 2.80
N LYS A 120 -4.61 4.62 3.76
CA LYS A 120 -6.01 4.96 3.49
C LYS A 120 -6.16 6.13 2.52
N ASN A 121 -5.38 7.19 2.70
CA ASN A 121 -5.39 8.35 1.79
C ASN A 121 -4.91 7.98 0.37
N GLN A 122 -4.07 6.98 0.23
CA GLN A 122 -3.64 6.46 -1.07
C GLN A 122 -4.77 5.68 -1.76
N ASP A 123 -5.47 4.84 -1.02
CA ASP A 123 -6.62 4.07 -1.53
C ASP A 123 -7.76 5.01 -1.94
N GLU A 124 -8.08 6.03 -1.15
CA GLU A 124 -9.08 7.05 -1.50
C GLU A 124 -8.69 7.84 -2.76
N LYS A 125 -7.40 8.13 -2.97
CA LYS A 125 -6.91 8.74 -4.21
C LYS A 125 -7.00 7.80 -5.40
N LYS A 126 -6.70 6.51 -5.22
CA LYS A 126 -6.86 5.47 -6.25
C LYS A 126 -8.35 5.28 -6.60
N GLU A 127 -9.23 5.21 -5.59
CA GLU A 127 -10.68 5.12 -5.83
C GLU A 127 -11.25 6.35 -6.53
N LYS A 128 -10.78 7.56 -6.17
CA LYS A 128 -11.19 8.80 -6.86
C LYS A 128 -10.63 8.88 -8.27
N ALA A 129 -9.43 8.34 -8.52
CA ALA A 129 -8.88 8.21 -9.86
C ALA A 129 -9.58 7.12 -10.67
N ALA A 130 -10.02 6.02 -10.03
CA ALA A 130 -10.80 4.95 -10.68
C ALA A 130 -12.28 5.32 -10.87
N LYS A 131 -12.82 6.23 -10.06
CA LYS A 131 -14.18 6.80 -10.19
C LYS A 131 -14.20 8.13 -10.95
N ALA A 132 -13.02 8.63 -11.40
CA ALA A 132 -13.02 9.65 -12.45
C ALA A 132 -13.77 9.05 -13.64
N PRO A 133 -14.71 9.78 -14.27
CA PRO A 133 -15.44 9.26 -15.42
C PRO A 133 -14.42 8.67 -16.37
N GLU A 134 -14.65 7.41 -16.82
CA GLU A 134 -13.86 6.79 -17.88
C GLU A 134 -13.67 7.84 -18.95
N GLU A 135 -12.41 8.19 -19.25
CA GLU A 135 -12.13 9.01 -20.41
C GLU A 135 -12.80 8.29 -21.59
N PRO A 136 -13.73 8.94 -22.29
CA PRO A 136 -14.40 8.26 -23.40
C PRO A 136 -13.31 7.77 -24.35
N ALA A 137 -13.54 6.60 -24.94
CA ALA A 137 -12.63 5.80 -25.76
C ALA A 137 -12.15 6.48 -27.07
N TRP A 138 -11.96 7.76 -27.05
CA TRP A 138 -11.26 8.59 -28.02
C TRP A 138 -9.83 8.74 -27.47
N GLY A 139 -8.92 7.97 -28.02
CA GLY A 139 -7.52 7.91 -27.62
C GLY A 139 -6.95 9.28 -27.31
N GLY A 140 -6.25 9.36 -26.17
CA GLY A 140 -5.56 10.45 -25.52
C GLY A 140 -5.85 11.89 -26.04
N LYS A 141 -6.00 12.89 -25.16
CA LYS A 141 -6.20 14.29 -25.55
C LYS A 141 -5.43 14.59 -26.83
N SER A 142 -6.12 14.93 -27.91
CA SER A 142 -5.43 15.23 -29.16
C SER A 142 -4.45 16.36 -28.88
N ALA A 143 -3.27 16.34 -29.51
CA ALA A 143 -2.28 17.41 -29.37
C ALA A 143 -2.94 18.80 -29.57
N PHE A 144 -3.92 18.88 -30.44
CA PHE A 144 -4.76 20.06 -30.69
C PHE A 144 -5.51 20.55 -29.42
N LEU A 145 -6.18 19.65 -28.68
CA LEU A 145 -6.90 20.07 -27.46
C LEU A 145 -5.95 20.55 -26.36
N THR A 146 -4.76 19.95 -26.28
CA THR A 146 -3.72 20.38 -25.32
C THR A 146 -3.16 21.76 -25.71
N GLU A 147 -2.89 22.00 -26.98
CA GLU A 147 -2.47 23.31 -27.49
C GLU A 147 -3.55 24.37 -27.26
N MET A 148 -4.81 24.05 -27.49
CA MET A 148 -5.93 24.95 -27.23
C MET A 148 -6.10 25.28 -25.74
N GLU A 149 -5.93 24.31 -24.84
CA GLU A 149 -5.93 24.57 -23.39
C GLU A 149 -4.83 25.56 -22.98
N ILE A 150 -3.61 25.37 -23.52
CA ILE A 150 -2.48 26.27 -23.26
C ILE A 150 -2.75 27.66 -23.81
N ALA A 151 -3.16 27.76 -25.08
CA ALA A 151 -3.45 29.04 -25.72
C ALA A 151 -4.53 29.81 -24.98
N MET A 152 -5.65 29.14 -24.65
CA MET A 152 -6.76 29.78 -23.91
C MET A 152 -6.34 30.13 -22.48
N SER A 153 -5.53 29.33 -21.83
CA SER A 153 -5.04 29.62 -20.47
C SER A 153 -4.12 30.87 -20.48
N MET A 154 -3.28 31.02 -21.51
CA MET A 154 -2.41 32.19 -21.68
C MET A 154 -3.21 33.44 -21.99
N GLU A 155 -4.17 33.36 -22.93
CA GLU A 155 -5.01 34.48 -23.34
C GLU A 155 -5.90 34.98 -22.20
N MET A 156 -6.49 34.09 -21.45
CA MET A 156 -7.39 34.41 -20.35
C MET A 156 -6.69 34.68 -19.02
N GLY A 157 -5.38 34.39 -18.90
CA GLY A 157 -4.59 34.55 -17.67
C GLY A 157 -5.07 33.66 -16.51
N ARG A 158 -5.75 32.54 -16.81
CA ARG A 158 -6.37 31.64 -15.85
C ARG A 158 -6.39 30.19 -16.36
N LYS A 159 -6.53 29.23 -15.45
CA LYS A 159 -6.54 27.84 -15.83
C LYS A 159 -7.81 27.49 -16.61
N VAL A 160 -7.61 27.03 -17.84
CA VAL A 160 -8.67 26.51 -18.72
C VAL A 160 -8.43 25.01 -18.91
N ARG A 161 -9.51 24.24 -18.91
CA ARG A 161 -9.47 22.80 -19.17
C ARG A 161 -10.56 22.43 -20.16
N ILE A 162 -10.21 21.65 -21.18
CA ILE A 162 -11.13 21.12 -22.18
C ILE A 162 -11.34 19.64 -21.93
N ILE A 163 -12.59 19.24 -21.70
CA ILE A 163 -12.99 17.84 -21.47
C ILE A 163 -13.84 17.44 -22.68
N PRO A 164 -13.31 16.60 -23.60
CA PRO A 164 -14.07 16.09 -24.72
C PRO A 164 -15.19 15.17 -24.23
N ASN A 165 -16.36 15.22 -24.85
CA ASN A 165 -17.51 14.38 -24.52
C ASN A 165 -18.23 13.96 -25.81
N GLY A 166 -17.80 12.84 -26.42
CA GLY A 166 -18.37 12.33 -27.68
C GLY A 166 -18.19 13.33 -28.83
N GLU A 167 -19.29 13.85 -29.38
CA GLU A 167 -19.28 14.81 -30.49
C GLU A 167 -18.99 16.27 -30.08
N GLY A 168 -18.81 16.53 -28.78
CA GLY A 168 -18.57 17.86 -28.24
C GLY A 168 -17.60 17.85 -27.07
N GLY A 169 -17.71 18.82 -26.17
CA GLY A 169 -16.88 18.90 -24.98
C GLY A 169 -17.37 19.95 -23.99
N THR A 170 -16.79 19.91 -22.78
CA THR A 170 -17.03 20.88 -21.74
C THR A 170 -15.77 21.72 -21.54
N LEU A 171 -15.92 23.03 -21.56
CA LEU A 171 -14.88 23.98 -21.23
C LEU A 171 -15.02 24.38 -19.76
N GLN A 172 -14.00 24.11 -18.96
CA GLN A 172 -13.92 24.52 -17.56
C GLN A 172 -12.94 25.67 -17.42
N ILE A 173 -13.42 26.80 -16.90
CA ILE A 173 -12.60 27.98 -16.66
C ILE A 173 -12.61 28.28 -15.18
N GLN A 174 -11.43 28.45 -14.60
CA GLN A 174 -11.27 28.79 -13.19
C GLN A 174 -11.57 30.28 -12.95
N PHE A 175 -12.35 30.57 -11.91
CA PHE A 175 -12.57 31.92 -11.39
C PHE A 175 -12.23 31.97 -9.90
N TRP A 176 -11.95 33.14 -9.34
CA TRP A 176 -11.50 33.30 -7.95
C TRP A 176 -12.62 33.78 -7.01
N ASP A 177 -13.48 34.70 -7.49
CA ASP A 177 -14.58 35.28 -6.71
C ASP A 177 -15.78 35.68 -7.62
N GLU A 178 -16.85 36.24 -7.03
CA GLU A 178 -18.05 36.59 -7.75
C GLU A 178 -17.83 37.77 -8.73
N GLU A 179 -16.92 38.70 -8.41
CA GLU A 179 -16.61 39.84 -9.28
C GLU A 179 -15.86 39.40 -10.53
N ASP A 180 -14.92 38.47 -10.34
CA ASP A 180 -14.18 37.80 -11.42
C ASP A 180 -15.10 37.01 -12.33
N LEU A 181 -16.09 36.29 -11.76
CA LEU A 181 -17.10 35.55 -12.52
C LEU A 181 -17.98 36.51 -13.37
N LYS A 182 -18.39 37.68 -12.82
CA LYS A 182 -19.11 38.69 -13.56
C LYS A 182 -18.31 39.24 -14.73
N SER A 183 -17.04 39.58 -14.49
CA SER A 183 -16.11 40.04 -15.53
C SER A 183 -15.93 39.01 -16.65
N LEU A 184 -15.89 37.73 -16.28
CA LEU A 184 -15.80 36.62 -17.23
C LEU A 184 -17.08 36.53 -18.07
N ALA A 185 -18.26 36.61 -17.44
CA ALA A 185 -19.56 36.56 -18.11
C ALA A 185 -19.73 37.73 -19.10
N GLU A 186 -19.29 38.96 -18.74
CA GLU A 186 -19.31 40.11 -19.63
C GLU A 186 -18.44 39.95 -20.88
N LYS A 187 -17.29 39.26 -20.75
CA LYS A 187 -16.43 38.96 -21.90
C LYS A 187 -17.12 37.99 -22.87
N PHE A 188 -17.86 37.02 -22.38
CA PHE A 188 -18.62 36.10 -23.24
C PHE A 188 -19.90 36.69 -23.81
N ALA A 189 -20.51 37.67 -23.17
CA ALA A 189 -21.72 38.35 -23.66
C ALA A 189 -21.46 39.34 -24.81
N LYS A 190 -20.20 39.67 -25.08
CA LYS A 190 -19.82 40.58 -26.17
C LYS A 190 -19.59 39.91 -27.53
N TYR A 191 -19.74 38.58 -27.57
CA TYR A 191 -19.69 37.76 -28.78
C TYR A 191 -21.06 37.13 -29.06
#